data_6f04be838e589d5a9613ad5b53c4c69a
#
_entry.id   6f04be838e589d5a9613ad5b53c4c69a
#
_cell.length_a   1.000
_cell.length_b   1.000
_cell.length_c   1.000
_cell.angle_alpha   90.00
_cell.angle_beta   90.00
_cell.angle_gamma   90.00
#
_symmetry.space_group_name_H-M   'P 1'
#
loop_
_entity.id
_entity.type
_entity.pdbx_description
1 polymer ?
#
loop_
_entity_poly.entity_id
_entity_poly.type
_entity_poly.pdbx_seq_one_letter_code
_entity_poly.pdbx_strand_id
1 'polypeptide(L)'
;MKRWRQWKRWLVLPVCICLLLACASCGKESGEADAVLGSGGTVLRIVSGSENAELEPILEEFANREHIQLEMTYLGSLDIMRLLGEEEIPYDAVWPASSLWLDVGDINHRVKQAEPISVTPVVFGIRQSLAEELGFVGREVSVSDLLGAIRSGKLRFCMTSATQSNSGASAYIGFLYALLGGPDMITEEDLQSETLREQMRSLLSGVERSSGSSEWLKEMFLQGDHDAMVNYECLILAANRELENRGEETLY
;
A
#
# COMPACT_ATOMS: atom_id res chain seq x y z
N MET A 1 -3.43 12.83 63.56
CA MET A 1 -4.00 12.37 62.27
C MET A 1 -3.94 13.42 61.17
N LYS A 2 -2.91 14.30 61.05
CA LYS A 2 -2.80 15.33 60.00
C LYS A 2 -1.60 15.18 59.07
N ARG A 3 -0.68 14.22 59.30
CA ARG A 3 0.56 14.08 58.47
C ARG A 3 0.44 13.11 57.29
N TRP A 4 -0.63 12.31 57.19
CA TRP A 4 -0.80 11.27 56.13
C TRP A 4 -1.47 11.80 54.85
N ARG A 5 -2.05 13.03 54.90
CA ARG A 5 -2.72 13.63 53.73
C ARG A 5 -1.78 14.39 52.77
N GLN A 6 -0.54 14.73 53.21
CA GLN A 6 0.39 15.48 52.37
C GLN A 6 1.21 14.59 51.46
N TRP A 7 1.46 13.31 51.83
CA TRP A 7 2.24 12.40 50.98
C TRP A 7 1.50 11.96 49.71
N LYS A 8 0.18 11.87 49.74
CA LYS A 8 -0.60 11.52 48.54
C LYS A 8 -0.59 12.63 47.45
N ARG A 9 -0.36 13.86 47.81
CA ARG A 9 -0.31 14.99 46.82
C ARG A 9 1.02 15.06 46.05
N TRP A 10 2.11 14.54 46.59
CA TRP A 10 3.42 14.55 45.96
C TRP A 10 3.66 13.37 45.02
N LEU A 11 2.92 12.28 45.18
CA LEU A 11 2.99 11.10 44.30
C LEU A 11 2.07 11.20 43.07
N VAL A 12 1.03 12.03 43.13
CA VAL A 12 0.12 12.23 42.00
C VAL A 12 0.71 13.14 40.91
N LEU A 13 1.51 14.13 41.32
CA LEU A 13 2.12 15.08 40.37
C LEU A 13 3.10 14.41 39.35
N PRO A 14 4.05 13.54 39.76
CA PRO A 14 4.96 12.91 38.80
C PRO A 14 4.25 11.88 37.92
N VAL A 15 3.19 11.20 38.40
CA VAL A 15 2.41 10.26 37.57
C VAL A 15 1.58 10.98 36.51
N CYS A 16 1.00 12.15 36.83
CA CYS A 16 0.31 12.97 35.84
C CYS A 16 1.25 13.59 34.80
N ILE A 17 2.48 13.95 35.19
CA ILE A 17 3.49 14.47 34.26
C ILE A 17 4.00 13.36 33.35
N CYS A 18 4.21 12.13 33.84
CA CYS A 18 4.56 10.97 33.01
C CYS A 18 3.43 10.55 32.07
N LEU A 19 2.16 10.67 32.47
CA LEU A 19 1.01 10.41 31.59
C LEU A 19 0.83 11.50 30.53
N LEU A 20 1.13 12.75 30.83
CA LEU A 20 1.11 13.84 29.82
C LEU A 20 2.27 13.75 28.83
N LEU A 21 3.43 13.22 29.24
CA LEU A 21 4.56 12.95 28.33
C LEU A 21 4.36 11.70 27.47
N ALA A 22 3.56 10.72 27.93
CA ALA A 22 3.22 9.52 27.14
C ALA A 22 2.16 9.79 26.06
N CYS A 23 1.37 10.88 26.16
CA CYS A 23 0.41 11.29 25.13
C CYS A 23 1.01 12.19 24.03
N ALA A 24 2.29 12.60 24.17
CA ALA A 24 2.97 13.41 23.17
C ALA A 24 3.74 12.60 22.11
N SER A 25 3.58 11.28 22.08
CA SER A 25 4.27 10.42 21.12
C SER A 25 3.28 9.51 20.38
N CYS A 26 2.42 10.10 19.56
CA CYS A 26 1.77 9.44 18.41
C CYS A 26 1.00 10.49 17.60
N GLY A 27 1.74 11.36 16.97
CA GLY A 27 1.29 12.19 15.87
C GLY A 27 2.54 12.47 15.06
N LYS A 28 2.73 11.76 13.94
CA LYS A 28 3.66 12.22 12.92
C LYS A 28 3.17 13.62 12.55
N GLU A 29 3.96 14.67 12.83
CA GLU A 29 3.61 16.00 12.37
C GLU A 29 3.43 15.92 10.85
N SER A 30 2.30 16.36 10.36
CA SER A 30 2.03 16.47 8.93
C SER A 30 3.05 17.46 8.33
N GLY A 31 4.14 16.94 7.76
CA GLY A 31 5.16 17.77 7.14
C GLY A 31 6.57 17.19 7.09
N GLU A 32 6.87 16.08 7.77
CA GLU A 32 8.19 15.45 7.66
C GLU A 32 8.21 14.44 6.51
N ALA A 33 9.16 14.62 5.56
CA ALA A 33 9.35 13.72 4.44
C ALA A 33 9.76 12.32 4.93
N ASP A 34 9.32 11.27 4.22
CA ASP A 34 9.72 9.89 4.51
C ASP A 34 11.15 9.62 4.06
N ALA A 35 11.59 10.28 2.96
CA ALA A 35 12.97 10.25 2.49
C ALA A 35 13.42 11.62 1.98
N VAL A 36 14.72 11.94 2.18
CA VAL A 36 15.37 13.13 1.65
C VAL A 36 16.56 12.69 0.82
N LEU A 37 16.49 12.92 -0.49
CA LEU A 37 17.44 12.42 -1.47
C LEU A 37 18.19 13.58 -2.12
N GLY A 38 19.50 13.44 -2.29
CA GLY A 38 20.37 14.47 -2.84
C GLY A 38 20.68 15.60 -1.85
N SER A 39 21.47 16.59 -2.31
CA SER A 39 22.02 17.65 -1.46
C SER A 39 22.09 19.01 -2.17
N GLY A 40 21.11 19.35 -2.98
CA GLY A 40 21.05 20.60 -3.75
C GLY A 40 20.37 21.76 -3.00
N GLY A 41 20.50 22.96 -3.54
CA GLY A 41 19.86 24.18 -3.02
C GLY A 41 18.39 24.35 -3.39
N THR A 42 17.92 23.66 -4.43
CA THR A 42 16.51 23.64 -4.82
C THR A 42 15.84 22.40 -4.24
N VAL A 43 14.79 22.60 -3.46
CA VAL A 43 14.02 21.51 -2.84
C VAL A 43 12.76 21.29 -3.67
N LEU A 44 12.48 20.03 -4.03
CA LEU A 44 11.23 19.59 -4.62
C LEU A 44 10.54 18.62 -3.65
N ARG A 45 9.31 18.95 -3.25
CA ARG A 45 8.47 18.12 -2.40
C ARG A 45 7.56 17.28 -3.27
N ILE A 46 7.69 15.97 -3.15
CA ILE A 46 6.95 15.00 -3.97
C ILE A 46 6.16 14.08 -3.07
N VAL A 47 4.85 13.97 -3.30
CA VAL A 47 4.05 12.89 -2.73
C VAL A 47 3.89 11.78 -3.76
N SER A 48 4.23 10.57 -3.38
CA SER A 48 4.36 9.42 -4.28
C SER A 48 3.63 8.19 -3.75
N GLY A 49 3.21 7.32 -4.64
CA GLY A 49 2.86 5.95 -4.29
C GLY A 49 4.07 5.25 -3.65
N SER A 50 3.82 4.45 -2.62
CA SER A 50 4.87 3.84 -1.81
C SER A 50 5.70 2.80 -2.57
N GLU A 51 5.20 2.26 -3.67
CA GLU A 51 5.94 1.37 -4.58
C GLU A 51 7.18 2.03 -5.18
N ASN A 52 7.20 3.35 -5.27
CA ASN A 52 8.32 4.13 -5.82
C ASN A 52 9.50 4.30 -4.84
N ALA A 53 9.37 3.86 -3.58
CA ALA A 53 10.50 3.82 -2.65
C ALA A 53 11.64 2.92 -3.17
N GLU A 54 11.32 1.88 -3.94
CA GLU A 54 12.33 1.04 -4.61
C GLU A 54 13.19 1.82 -5.64
N LEU A 55 12.77 3.01 -6.05
CA LEU A 55 13.49 3.87 -6.99
C LEU A 55 14.39 4.90 -6.28
N GLU A 56 14.40 4.98 -4.95
CA GLU A 56 15.20 5.96 -4.20
C GLU A 56 16.68 5.99 -4.62
N PRO A 57 17.38 4.86 -4.83
CA PRO A 57 18.78 4.90 -5.26
C PRO A 57 18.99 5.63 -6.60
N ILE A 58 18.05 5.46 -7.54
CA ILE A 58 18.09 6.12 -8.86
C ILE A 58 17.74 7.60 -8.73
N LEU A 59 16.73 7.91 -7.89
CA LEU A 59 16.33 9.29 -7.61
C LEU A 59 17.42 10.07 -6.88
N GLU A 60 18.15 9.43 -5.97
CA GLU A 60 19.29 10.05 -5.28
C GLU A 60 20.43 10.37 -6.25
N GLU A 61 20.78 9.44 -7.15
CA GLU A 61 21.78 9.68 -8.20
C GLU A 61 21.36 10.85 -9.10
N PHE A 62 20.09 10.88 -9.52
CA PHE A 62 19.55 11.99 -10.30
C PHE A 62 19.62 13.32 -9.54
N ALA A 63 19.16 13.36 -8.30
CA ALA A 63 19.11 14.55 -7.48
C ALA A 63 20.52 15.14 -7.26
N ASN A 64 21.51 14.29 -6.99
CA ASN A 64 22.90 14.70 -6.86
C ASN A 64 23.48 15.24 -8.17
N ARG A 65 23.18 14.63 -9.32
CA ARG A 65 23.63 15.07 -10.64
C ARG A 65 23.05 16.43 -11.00
N GLU A 66 21.77 16.65 -10.72
CA GLU A 66 21.05 17.90 -11.05
C GLU A 66 21.21 18.98 -9.95
N HIS A 67 21.92 18.69 -8.87
CA HIS A 67 22.12 19.58 -7.72
C HIS A 67 20.80 20.06 -7.08
N ILE A 68 19.84 19.14 -6.93
CA ILE A 68 18.57 19.37 -6.26
C ILE A 68 18.45 18.47 -5.02
N GLN A 69 17.45 18.76 -4.18
CA GLN A 69 17.01 17.91 -3.09
C GLN A 69 15.59 17.47 -3.33
N LEU A 70 15.31 16.17 -3.22
CA LEU A 70 13.96 15.61 -3.29
C LEU A 70 13.50 15.27 -1.87
N GLU A 71 12.37 15.82 -1.45
CA GLU A 71 11.68 15.44 -0.23
C GLU A 71 10.49 14.56 -0.62
N MET A 72 10.63 13.25 -0.38
CA MET A 72 9.64 12.24 -0.74
C MET A 72 8.70 11.96 0.43
N THR A 73 7.40 11.97 0.16
CA THR A 73 6.36 11.49 1.08
C THR A 73 5.61 10.35 0.41
N TYR A 74 5.46 9.22 1.11
CA TYR A 74 4.83 8.02 0.54
C TYR A 74 3.43 7.81 1.10
N LEU A 75 2.44 7.78 0.18
CA LEU A 75 1.03 7.54 0.49
C LEU A 75 0.44 6.47 -0.44
N GLY A 76 -0.74 5.97 -0.09
CA GLY A 76 -1.55 5.23 -1.06
C GLY A 76 -2.09 6.18 -2.14
N SER A 77 -2.20 5.69 -3.39
CA SER A 77 -2.60 6.54 -4.52
C SER A 77 -4.00 7.14 -4.39
N LEU A 78 -4.91 6.49 -3.65
CA LEU A 78 -6.24 7.04 -3.38
C LEU A 78 -6.18 8.17 -2.33
N ASP A 79 -5.21 8.14 -1.43
CA ASP A 79 -4.98 9.23 -0.50
C ASP A 79 -4.34 10.43 -1.21
N ILE A 80 -3.44 10.19 -2.19
CA ILE A 80 -2.93 11.23 -3.10
C ILE A 80 -4.08 11.85 -3.92
N MET A 81 -5.00 11.04 -4.43
CA MET A 81 -6.19 11.51 -5.12
C MET A 81 -7.03 12.45 -4.25
N ARG A 82 -7.27 12.09 -2.98
CA ARG A 82 -8.02 12.95 -2.05
C ARG A 82 -7.29 14.25 -1.76
N LEU A 83 -5.95 14.18 -1.59
CA LEU A 83 -5.10 15.34 -1.38
C LEU A 83 -5.21 16.36 -2.52
N LEU A 84 -5.36 15.92 -3.78
CA LEU A 84 -5.56 16.81 -4.93
C LEU A 84 -6.85 17.65 -4.85
N GLY A 85 -7.84 17.18 -4.10
CA GLY A 85 -9.09 17.92 -3.83
C GLY A 85 -9.00 18.95 -2.71
N GLU A 86 -7.93 18.95 -1.89
CA GLU A 86 -7.78 19.86 -0.76
C GLU A 86 -7.51 21.32 -1.21
N GLU A 87 -7.76 22.29 -0.32
CA GLU A 87 -7.52 23.71 -0.64
C GLU A 87 -6.02 24.03 -0.80
N GLU A 88 -5.19 23.43 0.05
CA GLU A 88 -3.74 23.60 0.05
C GLU A 88 -3.04 22.25 -0.15
N ILE A 89 -2.09 22.21 -1.07
CA ILE A 89 -1.27 21.03 -1.36
C ILE A 89 0.19 21.43 -1.13
N PRO A 90 0.86 20.87 -0.10
CA PRO A 90 2.23 21.28 0.27
C PRO A 90 3.31 20.60 -0.60
N TYR A 91 2.96 20.09 -1.78
CA TYR A 91 3.83 19.36 -2.69
C TYR A 91 3.94 20.06 -4.04
N ASP A 92 5.13 19.99 -4.63
CA ASP A 92 5.45 20.50 -5.95
C ASP A 92 5.06 19.52 -7.06
N ALA A 93 5.04 18.22 -6.73
CA ALA A 93 4.63 17.16 -7.64
C ALA A 93 3.86 16.05 -6.91
N VAL A 94 3.02 15.33 -7.66
CA VAL A 94 2.30 14.14 -7.22
C VAL A 94 2.62 12.98 -8.18
N TRP A 95 2.87 11.80 -7.62
CA TRP A 95 3.25 10.62 -8.39
C TRP A 95 2.46 9.38 -7.94
N PRO A 96 1.16 9.30 -8.27
CA PRO A 96 0.36 8.11 -7.99
C PRO A 96 0.73 6.95 -8.93
N ALA A 97 0.38 5.73 -8.54
CA ALA A 97 0.59 4.51 -9.33
C ALA A 97 -0.20 4.48 -10.66
N SER A 98 -1.22 5.31 -10.81
CA SER A 98 -2.04 5.41 -12.02
C SER A 98 -2.50 6.84 -12.25
N SER A 99 -2.43 7.30 -13.51
CA SER A 99 -2.96 8.60 -13.93
C SER A 99 -4.47 8.72 -13.73
N LEU A 100 -5.20 7.61 -13.65
CA LEU A 100 -6.63 7.62 -13.33
C LEU A 100 -6.94 8.43 -12.07
N TRP A 101 -6.07 8.36 -11.07
CA TRP A 101 -6.27 9.08 -9.81
C TRP A 101 -6.03 10.58 -9.93
N LEU A 102 -5.25 11.03 -10.93
CA LEU A 102 -5.14 12.44 -11.28
C LEU A 102 -6.44 12.92 -11.92
N ASP A 103 -6.97 12.17 -12.89
CA ASP A 103 -8.19 12.52 -13.61
C ASP A 103 -9.41 12.60 -12.68
N VAL A 104 -9.47 11.72 -11.68
CA VAL A 104 -10.59 11.69 -10.70
C VAL A 104 -10.41 12.71 -9.58
N GLY A 105 -9.16 12.95 -9.12
CA GLY A 105 -8.88 13.78 -7.93
C GLY A 105 -8.66 15.25 -8.23
N ASP A 106 -8.13 15.61 -9.40
CA ASP A 106 -7.78 16.99 -9.73
C ASP A 106 -8.99 17.83 -10.18
N ILE A 107 -9.99 17.90 -9.32
CA ILE A 107 -11.22 18.69 -9.56
C ILE A 107 -10.96 20.20 -9.67
N ASN A 108 -9.82 20.67 -9.18
CA ASN A 108 -9.40 22.06 -9.19
C ASN A 108 -8.45 22.40 -10.36
N HIS A 109 -8.15 21.44 -11.24
CA HIS A 109 -7.28 21.60 -12.42
C HIS A 109 -5.89 22.19 -12.08
N ARG A 110 -5.27 21.69 -11.03
CA ARG A 110 -3.94 22.12 -10.54
C ARG A 110 -2.79 21.43 -11.23
N VAL A 111 -2.98 20.21 -11.70
CA VAL A 111 -1.98 19.46 -12.45
C VAL A 111 -1.75 20.15 -13.79
N LYS A 112 -0.53 20.63 -14.02
CA LYS A 112 -0.16 21.36 -15.23
C LYS A 112 0.34 20.44 -16.33
N GLN A 113 1.01 19.36 -15.93
CA GLN A 113 1.61 18.38 -16.81
C GLN A 113 1.57 17.03 -16.13
N ALA A 114 1.23 15.98 -16.86
CA ALA A 114 1.26 14.61 -16.42
C ALA A 114 1.96 13.74 -17.47
N GLU A 115 2.93 12.93 -17.02
CA GLU A 115 3.70 12.05 -17.90
C GLU A 115 3.74 10.65 -17.32
N PRO A 116 3.44 9.60 -18.09
CA PRO A 116 3.61 8.23 -17.65
C PRO A 116 5.11 7.89 -17.60
N ILE A 117 5.60 7.39 -16.46
CA ILE A 117 7.01 7.08 -16.25
C ILE A 117 7.25 5.58 -16.32
N SER A 118 6.35 4.77 -15.76
CA SER A 118 6.51 3.32 -15.67
C SER A 118 5.16 2.61 -15.68
N VAL A 119 5.21 1.31 -15.93
CA VAL A 119 4.05 0.41 -15.83
C VAL A 119 4.45 -0.78 -14.98
N THR A 120 3.66 -1.09 -13.96
CA THR A 120 3.81 -2.30 -13.17
C THR A 120 2.43 -2.93 -12.95
N PRO A 121 2.23 -4.21 -13.36
CA PRO A 121 0.96 -4.87 -13.12
C PRO A 121 0.76 -5.20 -11.65
N VAL A 122 -0.49 -5.33 -11.24
CA VAL A 122 -0.86 -5.93 -9.95
C VAL A 122 -0.98 -7.43 -10.16
N VAL A 123 -0.24 -8.22 -9.38
CA VAL A 123 -0.15 -9.67 -9.49
C VAL A 123 -0.41 -10.35 -8.16
N PHE A 124 -0.61 -11.67 -8.22
CA PHE A 124 -0.80 -12.52 -7.05
C PHE A 124 0.48 -13.35 -6.86
N GLY A 125 1.29 -13.02 -5.85
CA GLY A 125 2.47 -13.79 -5.47
C GLY A 125 2.11 -14.82 -4.42
N ILE A 126 2.48 -16.10 -4.62
CA ILE A 126 2.20 -17.22 -3.72
C ILE A 126 3.52 -17.92 -3.38
N ARG A 127 3.72 -18.35 -2.12
CA ARG A 127 4.89 -19.20 -1.77
C ARG A 127 5.01 -20.34 -2.76
N GLN A 128 6.23 -20.58 -3.26
CA GLN A 128 6.49 -21.57 -4.31
C GLN A 128 5.93 -22.96 -3.95
N SER A 129 6.17 -23.43 -2.74
CA SER A 129 5.68 -24.75 -2.26
C SER A 129 4.16 -24.83 -2.24
N LEU A 130 3.48 -23.74 -1.85
CA LEU A 130 2.01 -23.68 -1.86
C LEU A 130 1.48 -23.64 -3.30
N ALA A 131 2.11 -22.87 -4.19
CA ALA A 131 1.74 -22.85 -5.60
C ALA A 131 1.86 -24.23 -6.25
N GLU A 132 2.91 -25.00 -5.90
CA GLU A 132 3.08 -26.40 -6.33
C GLU A 132 2.00 -27.32 -5.76
N GLU A 133 1.69 -27.22 -4.44
CA GLU A 133 0.63 -28.00 -3.79
C GLU A 133 -0.74 -27.74 -4.42
N LEU A 134 -1.04 -26.48 -4.75
CA LEU A 134 -2.30 -26.09 -5.39
C LEU A 134 -2.34 -26.43 -6.89
N GLY A 135 -1.23 -26.88 -7.48
CA GLY A 135 -1.11 -27.17 -8.90
C GLY A 135 -1.20 -25.92 -9.79
N PHE A 136 -0.72 -24.79 -9.30
CA PHE A 136 -0.77 -23.50 -10.01
C PHE A 136 0.48 -23.29 -10.90
N VAL A 137 1.57 -23.98 -10.61
CA VAL A 137 2.83 -23.83 -11.35
C VAL A 137 2.69 -24.35 -12.78
N GLY A 138 3.15 -23.54 -13.75
CA GLY A 138 3.22 -23.93 -15.16
C GLY A 138 1.89 -23.92 -15.92
N ARG A 139 0.82 -23.32 -15.38
CA ARG A 139 -0.47 -23.11 -16.05
C ARG A 139 -1.06 -21.73 -15.78
N GLU A 140 -2.05 -21.36 -16.56
CA GLU A 140 -2.89 -20.21 -16.23
C GLU A 140 -3.73 -20.51 -14.99
N VAL A 141 -3.75 -19.55 -14.06
CA VAL A 141 -4.52 -19.61 -12.82
C VAL A 141 -5.64 -18.55 -12.88
N SER A 142 -6.87 -19.01 -12.80
CA SER A 142 -8.05 -18.12 -12.82
C SER A 142 -8.41 -17.66 -11.42
N VAL A 143 -9.19 -16.57 -11.33
CA VAL A 143 -9.79 -16.12 -10.05
C VAL A 143 -10.69 -17.21 -9.46
N SER A 144 -11.29 -18.07 -10.28
CA SER A 144 -12.07 -19.21 -9.81
C SER A 144 -11.20 -20.29 -9.14
N ASP A 145 -9.97 -20.49 -9.60
CA ASP A 145 -9.00 -21.40 -8.94
C ASP A 145 -8.62 -20.84 -7.56
N LEU A 146 -8.32 -19.53 -7.47
CA LEU A 146 -8.03 -18.86 -6.20
C LEU A 146 -9.22 -19.00 -5.23
N LEU A 147 -10.43 -18.73 -5.72
CA LEU A 147 -11.65 -18.86 -4.93
C LEU A 147 -11.85 -20.30 -4.42
N GLY A 148 -11.55 -21.31 -5.23
CA GLY A 148 -11.56 -22.72 -4.83
C GLY A 148 -10.57 -23.04 -3.72
N ALA A 149 -9.34 -22.54 -3.84
CA ALA A 149 -8.29 -22.72 -2.83
C ALA A 149 -8.64 -22.00 -1.51
N ILE A 150 -9.20 -20.79 -1.57
CA ILE A 150 -9.67 -20.04 -0.40
C ILE A 150 -10.82 -20.77 0.29
N ARG A 151 -11.84 -21.21 -0.47
CA ARG A 151 -13.00 -21.95 0.09
C ARG A 151 -12.62 -23.27 0.75
N SER A 152 -11.58 -23.92 0.27
CA SER A 152 -11.04 -25.13 0.88
C SER A 152 -10.15 -24.86 2.10
N GLY A 153 -9.90 -23.59 2.45
CA GLY A 153 -9.04 -23.17 3.56
C GLY A 153 -7.55 -23.37 3.29
N LYS A 154 -7.15 -23.60 2.04
CA LYS A 154 -5.75 -23.85 1.64
C LYS A 154 -4.99 -22.58 1.29
N LEU A 155 -5.67 -21.49 0.96
CA LEU A 155 -5.06 -20.22 0.56
C LEU A 155 -5.61 -19.07 1.38
N ARG A 156 -4.71 -18.32 2.00
CA ARG A 156 -4.93 -17.00 2.58
C ARG A 156 -3.90 -16.03 2.02
N PHE A 157 -4.21 -14.76 1.97
CA PHE A 157 -3.33 -13.78 1.36
C PHE A 157 -3.42 -12.41 2.02
N CYS A 158 -2.38 -11.62 1.81
CA CYS A 158 -2.34 -10.21 2.18
C CYS A 158 -2.68 -9.35 0.97
N MET A 159 -3.42 -8.26 1.15
CA MET A 159 -3.62 -7.24 0.11
C MET A 159 -3.80 -5.86 0.72
N THR A 160 -3.53 -4.82 -0.06
CA THR A 160 -3.78 -3.45 0.39
C THR A 160 -5.27 -3.13 0.42
N SER A 161 -5.63 -2.11 1.19
CA SER A 161 -6.98 -1.56 1.22
C SER A 161 -7.38 -1.00 -0.15
N ALA A 162 -8.50 -1.47 -0.69
CA ALA A 162 -9.03 -0.97 -1.96
C ALA A 162 -9.52 0.49 -1.90
N THR A 163 -9.60 1.08 -0.70
CA THR A 163 -10.00 2.47 -0.50
C THR A 163 -8.84 3.43 -0.19
N GLN A 164 -7.61 2.91 -0.13
CA GLN A 164 -6.41 3.70 0.17
C GLN A 164 -5.31 3.53 -0.88
N SER A 165 -5.12 2.31 -1.38
CA SER A 165 -4.04 1.97 -2.31
C SER A 165 -4.56 1.55 -3.68
N ASN A 166 -3.84 1.97 -4.74
CA ASN A 166 -4.16 1.55 -6.10
C ASN A 166 -4.02 0.03 -6.31
N SER A 167 -3.04 -0.64 -5.69
CA SER A 167 -2.91 -2.10 -5.84
C SER A 167 -4.14 -2.84 -5.31
N GLY A 168 -4.69 -2.39 -4.18
CA GLY A 168 -5.93 -2.93 -3.63
C GLY A 168 -7.14 -2.63 -4.50
N ALA A 169 -7.29 -1.39 -4.97
CA ALA A 169 -8.38 -0.98 -5.86
C ALA A 169 -8.32 -1.76 -7.18
N SER A 170 -7.14 -1.85 -7.80
CA SER A 170 -6.93 -2.58 -9.06
C SER A 170 -7.19 -4.08 -8.90
N ALA A 171 -6.72 -4.70 -7.82
CA ALA A 171 -7.01 -6.10 -7.52
C ALA A 171 -8.51 -6.34 -7.33
N TYR A 172 -9.18 -5.48 -6.57
CA TYR A 172 -10.63 -5.58 -6.36
C TYR A 172 -11.41 -5.50 -7.68
N ILE A 173 -11.08 -4.53 -8.54
CA ILE A 173 -11.69 -4.38 -9.86
C ILE A 173 -11.34 -5.58 -10.76
N GLY A 174 -10.09 -6.05 -10.73
CA GLY A 174 -9.65 -7.23 -11.48
C GLY A 174 -10.39 -8.51 -11.08
N PHE A 175 -10.65 -8.70 -9.79
CA PHE A 175 -11.48 -9.81 -9.30
C PHE A 175 -12.92 -9.72 -9.78
N LEU A 176 -13.54 -8.53 -9.70
CA LEU A 176 -14.89 -8.31 -10.24
C LEU A 176 -14.93 -8.63 -11.74
N TYR A 177 -14.01 -8.09 -12.50
CA TYR A 177 -13.89 -8.29 -13.94
C TYR A 177 -13.78 -9.77 -14.32
N ALA A 178 -12.90 -10.50 -13.62
CA ALA A 178 -12.68 -11.92 -13.87
C ALA A 178 -13.90 -12.78 -13.48
N LEU A 179 -14.56 -12.47 -12.37
CA LEU A 179 -15.77 -13.18 -11.91
C LEU A 179 -16.97 -12.96 -12.83
N LEU A 180 -17.01 -11.82 -13.52
CA LEU A 180 -18.02 -11.50 -14.55
C LEU A 180 -17.69 -12.11 -15.92
N GLY A 181 -16.54 -12.79 -16.07
CA GLY A 181 -16.11 -13.40 -17.33
C GLY A 181 -15.51 -12.44 -18.34
N GLY A 182 -14.99 -11.29 -17.90
CA GLY A 182 -14.29 -10.32 -18.72
C GLY A 182 -15.22 -9.48 -19.60
N PRO A 183 -16.21 -8.75 -19.06
CA PRO A 183 -17.11 -7.93 -19.85
C PRO A 183 -16.39 -6.70 -20.42
N ASP A 184 -16.89 -6.11 -21.50
CA ASP A 184 -16.37 -4.85 -22.05
C ASP A 184 -16.44 -3.71 -21.01
N MET A 185 -17.47 -3.73 -20.15
CA MET A 185 -17.68 -2.75 -19.09
C MET A 185 -18.43 -3.40 -17.92
N ILE A 186 -18.02 -3.09 -16.69
CA ILE A 186 -18.77 -3.47 -15.49
C ILE A 186 -19.89 -2.45 -15.29
N THR A 187 -21.12 -2.92 -15.25
CA THR A 187 -22.31 -2.07 -15.10
C THR A 187 -22.81 -2.02 -13.66
N GLU A 188 -23.70 -1.08 -13.37
CA GLU A 188 -24.37 -1.01 -12.07
C GLU A 188 -25.23 -2.26 -11.80
N GLU A 189 -25.86 -2.83 -12.83
CA GLU A 189 -26.65 -4.06 -12.75
C GLU A 189 -25.77 -5.25 -12.34
N ASP A 190 -24.57 -5.37 -12.90
CA ASP A 190 -23.59 -6.40 -12.52
C ASP A 190 -23.26 -6.33 -11.03
N LEU A 191 -23.03 -5.10 -10.52
CA LEU A 191 -22.72 -4.87 -9.11
C LEU A 191 -23.88 -5.16 -8.15
N GLN A 192 -25.11 -5.25 -8.64
CA GLN A 192 -26.29 -5.64 -7.87
C GLN A 192 -26.48 -7.15 -7.80
N SER A 193 -25.77 -7.94 -8.61
CA SER A 193 -25.83 -9.40 -8.61
C SER A 193 -25.45 -9.98 -7.24
N GLU A 194 -26.38 -10.71 -6.60
CA GLU A 194 -26.09 -11.37 -5.31
C GLU A 194 -25.04 -12.46 -5.48
N THR A 195 -25.04 -13.18 -6.61
CA THR A 195 -24.02 -14.20 -6.91
C THR A 195 -22.62 -13.59 -6.96
N LEU A 196 -22.43 -12.44 -7.62
CA LEU A 196 -21.16 -11.74 -7.67
C LEU A 196 -20.73 -11.29 -6.27
N ARG A 197 -21.65 -10.74 -5.49
CA ARG A 197 -21.39 -10.31 -4.11
C ARG A 197 -20.95 -11.47 -3.20
N GLU A 198 -21.60 -12.62 -3.31
CA GLU A 198 -21.24 -13.83 -2.58
C GLU A 198 -19.85 -14.35 -2.97
N GLN A 199 -19.53 -14.36 -4.27
CA GLN A 199 -18.21 -14.74 -4.77
C GLN A 199 -17.14 -13.78 -4.28
N MET A 200 -17.35 -12.47 -4.35
CA MET A 200 -16.45 -11.45 -3.83
C MET A 200 -16.25 -11.57 -2.31
N ARG A 201 -17.32 -11.73 -1.53
CA ARG A 201 -17.22 -11.97 -0.07
C ARG A 201 -16.38 -13.22 0.22
N SER A 202 -16.61 -14.29 -0.53
CA SER A 202 -15.87 -15.54 -0.38
C SER A 202 -14.39 -15.37 -0.74
N LEU A 203 -14.05 -14.65 -1.79
CA LEU A 203 -12.68 -14.36 -2.19
C LEU A 203 -11.98 -13.47 -1.16
N LEU A 204 -12.63 -12.38 -0.75
CA LEU A 204 -12.09 -11.46 0.26
C LEU A 204 -12.02 -12.07 1.66
N SER A 205 -12.73 -13.18 1.94
CA SER A 205 -12.56 -13.92 3.20
C SER A 205 -11.18 -14.60 3.32
N GLY A 206 -10.45 -14.73 2.21
CA GLY A 206 -9.06 -15.17 2.21
C GLY A 206 -8.06 -14.08 2.62
N VAL A 207 -8.48 -12.82 2.70
CA VAL A 207 -7.61 -11.73 3.14
C VAL A 207 -7.37 -11.82 4.63
N GLU A 208 -6.14 -12.16 5.03
CA GLU A 208 -5.77 -12.29 6.44
C GLU A 208 -5.15 -11.02 7.02
N ARG A 209 -4.52 -10.20 6.18
CA ARG A 209 -3.91 -8.92 6.55
C ARG A 209 -4.12 -7.89 5.46
N SER A 210 -4.26 -6.63 5.87
CA SER A 210 -4.38 -5.50 4.96
C SER A 210 -3.54 -4.32 5.44
N SER A 211 -2.98 -3.58 4.47
CA SER A 211 -2.19 -2.37 4.67
C SER A 211 -2.78 -1.22 3.87
N GLY A 212 -2.50 0.01 4.26
CA GLY A 212 -2.88 1.23 3.53
C GLY A 212 -1.98 1.52 2.32
N SER A 213 -0.80 0.92 2.23
CA SER A 213 0.15 1.14 1.13
C SER A 213 0.85 -0.15 0.71
N SER A 214 1.35 -0.16 -0.52
CA SER A 214 1.91 -1.35 -1.17
C SER A 214 3.27 -1.74 -0.60
N GLU A 215 4.11 -0.76 -0.29
CA GLU A 215 5.42 -1.01 0.34
C GLU A 215 5.25 -1.59 1.75
N TRP A 216 4.36 -1.01 2.56
CA TRP A 216 4.08 -1.54 3.89
C TRP A 216 3.48 -2.95 3.86
N LEU A 217 2.73 -3.28 2.79
CA LEU A 217 2.26 -4.64 2.59
C LEU A 217 3.43 -5.60 2.37
N LYS A 218 4.42 -5.22 1.53
CA LYS A 218 5.64 -6.01 1.30
C LYS A 218 6.40 -6.22 2.61
N GLU A 219 6.64 -5.16 3.36
CA GLU A 219 7.33 -5.25 4.65
C GLU A 219 6.60 -6.13 5.66
N MET A 220 5.28 -5.99 5.75
CA MET A 220 4.45 -6.82 6.61
C MET A 220 4.51 -8.30 6.20
N PHE A 221 4.50 -8.57 4.89
CA PHE A 221 4.63 -9.93 4.35
C PHE A 221 5.98 -10.55 4.72
N LEU A 222 7.07 -9.80 4.56
CA LEU A 222 8.44 -10.25 4.85
C LEU A 222 8.71 -10.48 6.35
N GLN A 223 7.93 -9.85 7.24
CA GLN A 223 8.06 -10.00 8.70
C GLN A 223 7.14 -11.08 9.26
N GLY A 224 6.15 -11.53 8.50
CA GLY A 224 5.13 -12.48 8.93
C GLY A 224 5.29 -13.87 8.30
N ASP A 225 4.48 -14.80 8.81
CA ASP A 225 4.32 -16.14 8.24
C ASP A 225 3.06 -16.12 7.35
N HIS A 226 3.23 -15.64 6.13
CA HIS A 226 2.14 -15.43 5.18
C HIS A 226 2.37 -16.27 3.91
N ASP A 227 1.30 -16.82 3.37
CA ASP A 227 1.34 -17.72 2.21
C ASP A 227 1.40 -16.97 0.88
N ALA A 228 0.73 -15.82 0.81
CA ALA A 228 0.57 -15.08 -0.45
C ALA A 228 0.31 -13.59 -0.22
N MET A 229 0.60 -12.77 -1.23
CA MET A 229 0.16 -11.37 -1.27
C MET A 229 -0.24 -10.93 -2.67
N VAL A 230 -1.19 -9.99 -2.72
CA VAL A 230 -1.55 -9.25 -3.94
C VAL A 230 -0.83 -7.91 -3.89
N ASN A 231 0.07 -7.69 -4.83
CA ASN A 231 0.86 -6.46 -4.88
C ASN A 231 1.33 -6.18 -6.31
N TYR A 232 2.04 -5.08 -6.51
CA TYR A 232 2.71 -4.83 -7.79
C TYR A 232 3.80 -5.86 -8.05
N GLU A 233 3.97 -6.23 -9.32
CA GLU A 233 5.04 -7.14 -9.74
C GLU A 233 6.41 -6.67 -9.28
N CYS A 234 6.71 -5.38 -9.38
CA CYS A 234 7.99 -4.83 -8.92
C CYS A 234 8.24 -5.09 -7.43
N LEU A 235 7.19 -5.03 -6.57
CA LEU A 235 7.31 -5.30 -5.14
C LEU A 235 7.35 -6.81 -4.83
N ILE A 236 6.71 -7.66 -5.65
CA ILE A 236 6.91 -9.12 -5.56
C ILE A 236 8.36 -9.48 -5.88
N LEU A 237 8.93 -8.88 -6.94
CA LEU A 237 10.33 -9.10 -7.30
C LEU A 237 11.30 -8.57 -6.23
N ALA A 238 11.01 -7.41 -5.63
CA ALA A 238 11.79 -6.87 -4.51
C ALA A 238 11.72 -7.81 -3.29
N ALA A 239 10.52 -8.27 -2.92
CA ALA A 239 10.35 -9.25 -1.84
C ALA A 239 11.12 -10.54 -2.11
N ASN A 240 11.09 -11.07 -3.35
CA ASN A 240 11.83 -12.26 -3.70
C ASN A 240 13.35 -12.10 -3.53
N ARG A 241 13.92 -10.93 -3.92
CA ARG A 241 15.34 -10.65 -3.67
C ARG A 241 15.70 -10.69 -2.19
N GLU A 242 14.83 -10.14 -1.35
CA GLU A 242 15.05 -10.16 0.09
C GLU A 242 14.94 -11.58 0.68
N LEU A 243 13.94 -12.35 0.25
CA LEU A 243 13.75 -13.73 0.67
C LEU A 243 14.95 -14.60 0.26
N GLU A 244 15.43 -14.46 -0.98
CA GLU A 244 16.65 -15.15 -1.47
C GLU A 244 17.87 -14.79 -0.61
N ASN A 245 18.07 -13.52 -0.29
CA ASN A 245 19.18 -13.07 0.55
C ASN A 245 19.12 -13.65 1.98
N ARG A 246 17.92 -13.94 2.48
CA ARG A 246 17.68 -14.58 3.79
C ARG A 246 17.75 -16.12 3.70
N GLY A 247 17.83 -16.70 2.50
CA GLY A 247 17.72 -18.14 2.27
C GLY A 247 16.32 -18.69 2.55
N GLU A 248 15.30 -17.83 2.41
CA GLU A 248 13.89 -18.15 2.59
C GLU A 248 13.23 -18.46 1.25
N GLU A 249 12.06 -19.10 1.31
CA GLU A 249 11.27 -19.46 0.14
C GLU A 249 10.72 -18.21 -0.57
N THR A 250 10.86 -18.17 -1.90
CA THR A 250 10.36 -17.09 -2.75
C THR A 250 8.87 -17.25 -3.10
N LEU A 251 8.30 -16.19 -3.67
CA LEU A 251 6.98 -16.17 -4.28
C LEU A 251 7.06 -16.55 -5.76
N TYR A 252 6.09 -17.36 -6.18
CA TYR A 252 5.78 -17.70 -7.57
C TYR A 252 4.77 -16.71 -8.12
#